data_3126ea6f1b3623ffa427b44bd3dcc57a
#
_entry.id   3126ea6f1b3623ffa427b44bd3dcc57a
#
_cell.length_a   1.000
_cell.length_b   1.000
_cell.length_c   1.000
_cell.angle_alpha   90.00
_cell.angle_beta   90.00
_cell.angle_gamma   90.00
#
_symmetry.space_group_name_H-M   'P 1'
#
loop_
_entity.id
_entity.type
_entity.pdbx_description
1 polymer ?
#
loop_
_entity_poly.entity_id
_entity_poly.type
_entity_poly.pdbx_seq_one_letter_code
_entity_poly.pdbx_strand_id
1 'polypeptide(L)'
;MKRRPNGAGTVTQRKDGQWEGRIRFRDDGHKLIIKSCFADTKEECEEKIVELRKQYGVIDKDEVYPEMPFKDWCQLWLRYEKAKVAHITIQCYAKQIKLYFDDRIGDIPINQITAETLGRLYSDLRRNGRTVFVEEKGEGVSLGTIRTLHRLARAIFKKAVLTGVIDVDPAKATKIPKTKNKELYIFTNEEIRSILELAKERGIYLSTLIALCTGLNRGELVALRWSDINFKTGVLTVKRVFSCTDGEPEIAPLQRESLQRSIHLPKSLVKEIHTYKKQSNSLWIFPSFRNIDRPCNPNGITQNFKEILRELGLERATFSSLRDTFAVQALNHGIDVKTLSYVLGHSSVRGVVRAYVPLMDKHKREAARKIESAMLDLLSRELK
;
A
#
# COMPACT_ATOMS: atom_id res chain seq x y z
N MET A 1 20.44 -34.93 -28.95
CA MET A 1 20.31 -33.61 -28.33
C MET A 1 19.39 -33.73 -27.09
N LYS A 2 19.89 -33.50 -25.89
CA LYS A 2 19.04 -33.44 -24.67
C LYS A 2 18.04 -32.31 -24.80
N ARG A 3 16.75 -32.58 -24.67
CA ARG A 3 15.68 -31.54 -24.62
C ARG A 3 15.98 -30.61 -23.43
N ARG A 4 16.13 -29.30 -23.70
CA ARG A 4 16.24 -28.30 -22.62
C ARG A 4 14.98 -28.32 -21.74
N PRO A 5 15.12 -28.12 -20.42
CA PRO A 5 13.98 -28.15 -19.50
C PRO A 5 12.91 -27.14 -19.86
N ASN A 6 11.67 -27.46 -19.55
CA ASN A 6 10.52 -26.56 -19.78
C ASN A 6 10.68 -25.28 -18.94
N GLY A 7 10.87 -24.13 -19.57
CA GLY A 7 11.07 -22.83 -18.91
C GLY A 7 12.44 -22.19 -19.19
N ALA A 8 13.44 -22.97 -19.61
CA ALA A 8 14.80 -22.51 -19.95
C ALA A 8 14.83 -21.55 -21.17
N GLY A 9 13.73 -21.42 -21.89
CA GLY A 9 13.67 -20.67 -23.16
C GLY A 9 14.26 -21.49 -24.31
N THR A 10 14.01 -21.06 -25.52
CA THR A 10 14.59 -21.66 -26.73
C THR A 10 15.46 -20.63 -27.43
N VAL A 11 16.65 -21.05 -27.85
CA VAL A 11 17.52 -20.27 -28.73
C VAL A 11 17.57 -21.01 -30.06
N THR A 12 17.16 -20.34 -31.13
CA THR A 12 17.11 -20.90 -32.50
C THR A 12 17.68 -19.89 -33.47
N GLN A 13 18.43 -20.37 -34.44
CA GLN A 13 18.88 -19.54 -35.54
C GLN A 13 17.78 -19.43 -36.57
N ARG A 14 17.49 -18.22 -36.99
CA ARG A 14 16.51 -17.90 -38.03
C ARG A 14 17.13 -18.08 -39.41
N LYS A 15 16.30 -18.13 -40.44
CA LYS A 15 16.74 -18.25 -41.83
C LYS A 15 17.55 -17.05 -42.33
N ASP A 16 17.39 -15.90 -41.68
CA ASP A 16 18.11 -14.65 -41.95
C ASP A 16 19.48 -14.60 -41.23
N GLY A 17 19.88 -15.68 -40.52
CA GLY A 17 21.13 -15.77 -39.80
C GLY A 17 21.11 -15.27 -38.37
N GLN A 18 20.14 -14.45 -37.98
CA GLN A 18 19.98 -13.98 -36.60
C GLN A 18 19.58 -15.07 -35.64
N TRP A 19 20.02 -14.94 -34.39
CA TRP A 19 19.60 -15.81 -33.29
C TRP A 19 18.38 -15.22 -32.61
N GLU A 20 17.33 -16.04 -32.47
CA GLU A 20 16.13 -15.71 -31.73
C GLU A 20 16.04 -16.51 -30.44
N GLY A 21 15.95 -15.78 -29.32
CA GLY A 21 15.71 -16.32 -28.01
C GLY A 21 14.24 -16.12 -27.60
N ARG A 22 13.55 -17.18 -27.14
CA ARG A 22 12.13 -17.09 -26.67
C ARG A 22 12.00 -17.64 -25.27
N ILE A 23 11.34 -16.88 -24.40
CA ILE A 23 10.87 -17.38 -23.10
C ILE A 23 9.35 -17.51 -23.12
N ARG A 24 8.84 -18.56 -22.46
CA ARG A 24 7.41 -18.82 -22.28
C ARG A 24 7.14 -18.97 -20.80
N PHE A 25 6.23 -18.19 -20.26
CA PHE A 25 5.84 -18.28 -18.86
C PHE A 25 4.35 -17.95 -18.70
N ARG A 26 3.77 -18.29 -17.56
CA ARG A 26 2.41 -17.92 -17.21
C ARG A 26 2.45 -16.77 -16.22
N ASP A 27 1.61 -15.76 -16.43
CA ASP A 27 1.39 -14.69 -15.45
C ASP A 27 0.59 -15.21 -14.24
N ASP A 28 0.38 -14.33 -13.26
CA ASP A 28 -0.37 -14.66 -12.04
C ASP A 28 -1.86 -14.99 -12.32
N GLY A 29 -2.36 -14.64 -13.51
CA GLY A 29 -3.68 -15.00 -14.04
C GLY A 29 -3.71 -16.28 -14.88
N HIS A 30 -2.62 -17.06 -14.91
CA HIS A 30 -2.42 -18.27 -15.71
C HIS A 30 -2.41 -18.04 -17.24
N LYS A 31 -2.37 -16.79 -17.72
CA LYS A 31 -2.27 -16.47 -19.14
C LYS A 31 -0.84 -16.76 -19.63
N LEU A 32 -0.72 -17.48 -20.74
CA LEU A 32 0.57 -17.75 -21.37
C LEU A 32 1.13 -16.48 -22.03
N ILE A 33 2.32 -16.09 -21.62
CA ILE A 33 3.07 -14.97 -22.19
C ILE A 33 4.29 -15.54 -22.92
N ILE A 34 4.56 -15.02 -24.11
CA ILE A 34 5.74 -15.33 -24.90
C ILE A 34 6.48 -14.01 -25.14
N LYS A 35 7.78 -14.00 -24.87
CA LYS A 35 8.68 -12.89 -25.16
C LYS A 35 9.86 -13.38 -25.92
N SER A 36 10.33 -12.58 -26.87
CA SER A 36 11.48 -12.89 -27.72
C SER A 36 12.55 -11.81 -27.63
N CYS A 37 13.80 -12.20 -27.79
CA CYS A 37 14.94 -11.31 -28.01
C CYS A 37 15.72 -11.78 -29.24
N PHE A 38 16.51 -10.91 -29.82
CA PHE A 38 17.30 -11.16 -31.04
C PHE A 38 18.74 -10.74 -30.80
N ALA A 39 19.68 -11.50 -31.40
CA ALA A 39 21.10 -11.24 -31.36
C ALA A 39 21.79 -11.76 -32.61
N ASP A 40 22.98 -11.28 -32.88
CA ASP A 40 23.80 -11.71 -34.03
C ASP A 40 24.59 -12.98 -33.70
N THR A 41 24.88 -13.24 -32.42
CA THR A 41 25.55 -14.46 -31.95
C THR A 41 24.66 -15.26 -31.01
N LYS A 42 24.96 -16.55 -30.87
CA LYS A 42 24.23 -17.45 -29.97
C LYS A 42 24.48 -17.07 -28.51
N GLU A 43 25.72 -16.76 -28.18
CA GLU A 43 26.15 -16.38 -26.84
C GLU A 43 25.44 -15.09 -26.37
N GLU A 44 25.43 -14.07 -27.21
CA GLU A 44 24.70 -12.81 -26.93
C GLU A 44 23.19 -13.06 -26.77
N CYS A 45 22.62 -13.96 -27.57
CA CYS A 45 21.20 -14.33 -27.45
C CYS A 45 20.89 -15.06 -26.13
N GLU A 46 21.80 -15.92 -25.66
CA GLU A 46 21.69 -16.60 -24.36
C GLU A 46 21.77 -15.58 -23.19
N GLU A 47 22.66 -14.60 -23.25
CA GLU A 47 22.75 -13.51 -22.28
C GLU A 47 21.45 -12.67 -22.27
N LYS A 48 20.95 -12.27 -23.44
CA LYS A 48 19.69 -11.54 -23.59
C LYS A 48 18.49 -12.32 -23.05
N ILE A 49 18.46 -13.66 -23.17
CA ILE A 49 17.42 -14.49 -22.54
C ILE A 49 17.49 -14.40 -21.02
N VAL A 50 18.68 -14.44 -20.43
CA VAL A 50 18.85 -14.33 -18.98
C VAL A 50 18.35 -12.96 -18.51
N GLU A 51 18.66 -11.91 -19.22
CA GLU A 51 18.20 -10.56 -18.92
C GLU A 51 16.67 -10.43 -19.06
N LEU A 52 16.12 -11.00 -20.13
CA LEU A 52 14.67 -11.06 -20.37
C LEU A 52 13.94 -11.80 -19.24
N ARG A 53 14.49 -12.92 -18.72
CA ARG A 53 13.95 -13.62 -17.57
C ARG A 53 13.94 -12.74 -16.32
N LYS A 54 15.04 -12.04 -16.04
CA LYS A 54 15.13 -11.10 -14.92
C LYS A 54 14.07 -9.99 -15.06
N GLN A 55 13.93 -9.43 -16.26
CA GLN A 55 12.97 -8.36 -16.55
C GLN A 55 11.52 -8.81 -16.33
N TYR A 56 11.18 -10.04 -16.68
CA TYR A 56 9.80 -10.57 -16.52
C TYR A 56 9.61 -11.42 -15.26
N GLY A 57 10.60 -11.51 -14.37
CA GLY A 57 10.51 -12.28 -13.14
C GLY A 57 10.26 -13.78 -13.39
N VAL A 58 10.96 -14.35 -14.38
CA VAL A 58 10.88 -15.78 -14.72
C VAL A 58 12.02 -16.52 -14.05
N ILE A 59 11.71 -17.37 -13.07
CA ILE A 59 12.69 -18.18 -12.34
C ILE A 59 13.17 -19.31 -13.25
N ASP A 60 14.49 -19.52 -13.31
CA ASP A 60 15.07 -20.67 -14.00
C ASP A 60 14.82 -21.96 -13.19
N LYS A 61 14.35 -22.99 -13.87
CA LYS A 61 14.09 -24.28 -13.21
C LYS A 61 15.38 -24.99 -12.79
N ASP A 62 16.49 -24.64 -13.41
CA ASP A 62 17.80 -25.21 -13.06
C ASP A 62 18.39 -24.55 -11.78
N GLU A 63 17.83 -23.41 -11.34
CA GLU A 63 18.20 -22.74 -10.08
C GLU A 63 17.41 -23.27 -8.87
N VAL A 64 16.41 -24.15 -9.07
CA VAL A 64 15.48 -24.56 -8.02
C VAL A 64 15.36 -26.07 -7.89
N TYR A 65 15.27 -26.54 -6.66
CA TYR A 65 15.08 -27.94 -6.30
C TYR A 65 14.17 -28.04 -5.05
N PRO A 66 13.44 -29.17 -4.88
CA PRO A 66 12.45 -29.29 -3.80
C PRO A 66 13.02 -29.21 -2.39
N GLU A 67 14.25 -29.66 -2.19
CA GLU A 67 14.96 -29.67 -0.90
C GLU A 67 15.68 -28.35 -0.60
N MET A 68 15.54 -27.33 -1.47
CA MET A 68 16.12 -26.00 -1.27
C MET A 68 15.67 -25.42 0.08
N PRO A 69 16.60 -24.86 0.90
CA PRO A 69 16.23 -24.13 2.11
C PRO A 69 15.27 -22.99 1.82
N PHE A 70 14.28 -22.81 2.68
CA PHE A 70 13.25 -21.76 2.47
C PHE A 70 13.85 -20.36 2.37
N LYS A 71 14.90 -20.05 3.12
CA LYS A 71 15.62 -18.77 3.03
C LYS A 71 16.21 -18.54 1.63
N ASP A 72 16.78 -19.57 1.00
CA ASP A 72 17.37 -19.46 -0.34
C ASP A 72 16.28 -19.26 -1.39
N TRP A 73 15.16 -19.97 -1.25
CA TRP A 73 13.97 -19.73 -2.07
C TRP A 73 13.44 -18.29 -1.90
N CYS A 74 13.38 -17.76 -0.68
CA CYS A 74 12.95 -16.38 -0.42
C CYS A 74 13.88 -15.36 -1.09
N GLN A 75 15.21 -15.57 -1.07
CA GLN A 75 16.16 -14.69 -1.75
C GLN A 75 15.97 -14.74 -3.27
N LEU A 76 15.78 -15.92 -3.83
CA LEU A 76 15.49 -16.12 -5.24
C LEU A 76 14.17 -15.42 -5.61
N TRP A 77 13.12 -15.62 -4.82
CA TRP A 77 11.81 -14.99 -5.00
C TRP A 77 11.91 -13.45 -4.97
N LEU A 78 12.63 -12.87 -4.02
CA LEU A 78 12.85 -11.41 -3.93
C LEU A 78 13.55 -10.86 -5.18
N ARG A 79 14.56 -11.59 -5.71
CA ARG A 79 15.27 -11.20 -6.93
C ARG A 79 14.32 -11.06 -8.12
N TYR A 80 13.36 -11.97 -8.25
CA TYR A 80 12.41 -11.96 -9.36
C TYR A 80 11.19 -11.05 -9.13
N GLU A 81 10.78 -10.84 -7.89
CA GLU A 81 9.71 -9.88 -7.58
C GLU A 81 10.17 -8.43 -7.71
N LYS A 82 11.48 -8.13 -7.60
CA LYS A 82 12.06 -6.79 -7.77
C LYS A 82 11.66 -6.14 -9.10
N ALA A 83 11.47 -6.92 -10.14
CA ALA A 83 11.04 -6.43 -11.45
C ALA A 83 9.55 -6.03 -11.53
N LYS A 84 8.72 -6.45 -10.56
CA LYS A 84 7.26 -6.34 -10.62
C LYS A 84 6.68 -5.34 -9.65
N VAL A 85 7.36 -5.08 -8.55
CA VAL A 85 6.86 -4.22 -7.47
C VAL A 85 7.83 -3.09 -7.17
N ALA A 86 7.31 -2.04 -6.54
CA ALA A 86 8.11 -0.88 -6.15
C ALA A 86 9.26 -1.28 -5.23
N HIS A 87 10.39 -0.59 -5.34
CA HIS A 87 11.61 -0.84 -4.57
C HIS A 87 11.35 -0.89 -3.05
N ILE A 88 10.59 0.06 -2.52
CA ILE A 88 10.21 0.07 -1.10
C ILE A 88 9.42 -1.18 -0.68
N THR A 89 8.61 -1.74 -1.56
CA THR A 89 7.86 -2.97 -1.26
C THR A 89 8.81 -4.16 -1.15
N ILE A 90 9.80 -4.25 -2.03
CA ILE A 90 10.86 -5.30 -1.94
C ILE A 90 11.64 -5.18 -0.65
N GLN A 91 12.03 -3.97 -0.25
CA GLN A 91 12.71 -3.74 1.03
C GLN A 91 11.86 -4.17 2.22
N CYS A 92 10.56 -3.84 2.20
CA CYS A 92 9.62 -4.29 3.24
C CYS A 92 9.53 -5.82 3.28
N TYR A 93 9.47 -6.49 2.12
CA TYR A 93 9.45 -7.95 2.05
C TYR A 93 10.75 -8.56 2.57
N ALA A 94 11.91 -8.07 2.12
CA ALA A 94 13.22 -8.54 2.59
C ALA A 94 13.38 -8.38 4.10
N LYS A 95 12.99 -7.21 4.64
CA LYS A 95 13.02 -6.97 6.09
C LYS A 95 12.09 -7.92 6.85
N GLN A 96 10.88 -8.18 6.33
CA GLN A 96 9.94 -9.12 6.98
C GLN A 96 10.44 -10.57 6.92
N ILE A 97 11.00 -10.99 5.78
CA ILE A 97 11.60 -12.33 5.63
C ILE A 97 12.71 -12.49 6.65
N LYS A 98 13.70 -11.60 6.65
CA LYS A 98 14.83 -11.64 7.57
C LYS A 98 14.40 -11.66 9.03
N LEU A 99 13.44 -10.81 9.42
CA LEU A 99 13.05 -10.65 10.82
C LEU A 99 12.17 -11.79 11.35
N TYR A 100 11.36 -12.40 10.49
CA TYR A 100 10.31 -13.31 10.96
C TYR A 100 10.42 -14.73 10.42
N PHE A 101 11.09 -14.95 9.28
CA PHE A 101 11.16 -16.26 8.63
C PHE A 101 12.56 -16.89 8.72
N ASP A 102 13.62 -16.13 8.44
CA ASP A 102 14.97 -16.69 8.25
C ASP A 102 15.43 -17.51 9.47
N ASP A 103 15.44 -16.93 10.67
CA ASP A 103 15.93 -17.59 11.89
C ASP A 103 15.01 -18.69 12.42
N ARG A 104 13.77 -18.81 11.93
CA ARG A 104 12.76 -19.71 12.48
C ARG A 104 12.43 -20.89 11.59
N ILE A 105 12.31 -20.64 10.30
CA ILE A 105 11.95 -21.66 9.30
C ILE A 105 12.84 -21.59 8.07
N GLY A 106 13.84 -20.70 8.04
CA GLY A 106 14.67 -20.46 6.85
C GLY A 106 15.49 -21.67 6.42
N ASP A 107 15.98 -22.48 7.35
CA ASP A 107 16.78 -23.67 7.06
C ASP A 107 15.94 -24.91 6.72
N ILE A 108 14.62 -24.85 6.90
CA ILE A 108 13.74 -25.96 6.55
C ILE A 108 13.63 -26.06 5.03
N PRO A 109 13.81 -27.25 4.42
CA PRO A 109 13.53 -27.47 3.01
C PRO A 109 12.11 -27.03 2.64
N ILE A 110 11.96 -26.30 1.52
CA ILE A 110 10.67 -25.69 1.17
C ILE A 110 9.55 -26.73 1.00
N ASN A 111 9.87 -27.95 0.53
CA ASN A 111 8.92 -29.06 0.38
C ASN A 111 8.49 -29.68 1.73
N GLN A 112 9.20 -29.40 2.82
CA GLN A 112 8.88 -29.89 4.16
C GLN A 112 8.09 -28.88 5.00
N ILE A 113 7.92 -27.64 4.51
CA ILE A 113 7.12 -26.65 5.20
C ILE A 113 5.64 -26.94 5.01
N THR A 114 4.95 -27.21 6.11
CA THR A 114 3.53 -27.54 6.15
C THR A 114 2.67 -26.39 6.68
N ALA A 115 1.35 -26.53 6.58
CA ALA A 115 0.42 -25.61 7.23
C ALA A 115 0.59 -25.56 8.76
N GLU A 116 1.00 -26.70 9.35
CA GLU A 116 1.28 -26.78 10.78
C GLU A 116 2.56 -26.02 11.15
N THR A 117 3.63 -26.14 10.34
CA THR A 117 4.87 -25.36 10.51
C THR A 117 4.55 -23.86 10.55
N LEU A 118 3.76 -23.36 9.60
CA LEU A 118 3.33 -21.96 9.57
C LEU A 118 2.43 -21.60 10.75
N GLY A 119 1.56 -22.49 11.17
CA GLY A 119 0.70 -22.29 12.34
C GLY A 119 1.50 -22.14 13.64
N ARG A 120 2.51 -23.00 13.86
CA ARG A 120 3.44 -22.91 14.98
C ARG A 120 4.24 -21.60 14.94
N LEU A 121 4.80 -21.25 13.78
CA LEU A 121 5.51 -19.99 13.57
C LEU A 121 4.64 -18.79 13.97
N TYR A 122 3.39 -18.71 13.51
CA TYR A 122 2.52 -17.59 13.84
C TYR A 122 2.14 -17.56 15.32
N SER A 123 2.00 -18.71 15.95
CA SER A 123 1.75 -18.82 17.40
C SER A 123 2.94 -18.33 18.22
N ASP A 124 4.16 -18.68 17.81
CA ASP A 124 5.38 -18.23 18.47
C ASP A 124 5.59 -16.72 18.29
N LEU A 125 5.39 -16.21 17.08
CA LEU A 125 5.45 -14.77 16.81
C LEU A 125 4.42 -13.98 17.62
N ARG A 126 3.27 -14.57 17.90
CA ARG A 126 2.25 -13.97 18.77
C ARG A 126 2.68 -13.89 20.21
N ARG A 127 3.52 -14.78 20.68
CA ARG A 127 4.05 -14.80 22.05
C ARG A 127 5.27 -13.89 22.21
N ASN A 128 6.28 -14.06 21.36
CA ASN A 128 7.60 -13.45 21.51
C ASN A 128 8.25 -12.95 20.22
N GLY A 129 7.44 -12.57 19.23
CA GLY A 129 7.96 -12.16 17.90
C GLY A 129 8.35 -10.70 17.77
N ARG A 130 8.18 -9.88 18.80
CA ARG A 130 8.49 -8.44 18.75
C ARG A 130 9.93 -8.20 19.12
N THR A 131 10.63 -7.40 18.30
CA THR A 131 12.05 -7.04 18.51
C THR A 131 12.24 -5.56 18.87
N VAL A 132 11.22 -4.71 18.71
CA VAL A 132 11.26 -3.28 19.01
C VAL A 132 10.01 -2.86 19.77
N PHE A 133 10.13 -1.89 20.67
CA PHE A 133 9.03 -1.42 21.53
C PHE A 133 8.41 -2.54 22.40
N VAL A 134 9.24 -3.45 22.90
CA VAL A 134 8.80 -4.60 23.69
C VAL A 134 8.18 -4.13 25.02
N GLU A 135 8.81 -3.18 25.69
CA GLU A 135 8.36 -2.62 26.97
C GLU A 135 6.97 -1.97 26.84
N GLU A 136 6.73 -1.22 25.76
CA GLU A 136 5.47 -0.48 25.56
C GLU A 136 4.32 -1.38 25.03
N LYS A 137 4.63 -2.43 24.28
CA LYS A 137 3.64 -3.18 23.48
C LYS A 137 3.65 -4.69 23.72
N GLY A 138 4.48 -5.16 24.65
CA GLY A 138 4.68 -6.58 24.95
C GLY A 138 5.47 -7.34 23.88
N GLU A 139 5.88 -8.55 24.17
CA GLU A 139 6.79 -9.37 23.37
C GLU A 139 6.18 -9.87 22.04
N GLY A 140 4.87 -10.04 22.00
CA GLY A 140 4.19 -10.61 20.85
C GLY A 140 3.86 -9.60 19.74
N VAL A 141 3.90 -10.03 18.47
CA VAL A 141 3.43 -9.20 17.36
C VAL A 141 1.90 -9.20 17.26
N SER A 142 1.34 -8.14 16.67
CA SER A 142 -0.10 -8.00 16.51
C SER A 142 -0.67 -9.01 15.50
N LEU A 143 -1.96 -9.34 15.60
CA LEU A 143 -2.65 -10.13 14.57
C LEU A 143 -2.63 -9.46 13.20
N GLY A 144 -2.56 -8.12 13.14
CA GLY A 144 -2.38 -7.37 11.90
C GLY A 144 -1.04 -7.67 11.24
N THR A 145 0.04 -7.76 12.05
CA THR A 145 1.37 -8.17 11.58
C THR A 145 1.34 -9.60 11.06
N ILE A 146 0.78 -10.54 11.81
CA ILE A 146 0.63 -11.95 11.38
C ILE A 146 -0.08 -12.04 10.02
N ARG A 147 -1.15 -11.29 9.82
CA ARG A 147 -1.87 -11.27 8.53
C ARG A 147 -1.02 -10.73 7.39
N THR A 148 -0.18 -9.75 7.66
CA THR A 148 0.74 -9.20 6.66
C THR A 148 1.80 -10.25 6.30
N LEU A 149 2.39 -10.92 7.29
CA LEU A 149 3.33 -12.02 7.09
C LEU A 149 2.70 -13.19 6.33
N HIS A 150 1.46 -13.55 6.67
CA HIS A 150 0.76 -14.59 5.95
C HIS A 150 0.50 -14.23 4.48
N ARG A 151 0.13 -12.98 4.18
CA ARG A 151 0.00 -12.54 2.77
C ARG A 151 1.32 -12.64 2.02
N LEU A 152 2.43 -12.31 2.69
CA LEU A 152 3.78 -12.49 2.14
C LEU A 152 4.07 -13.98 1.90
N ALA A 153 3.86 -14.85 2.90
CA ALA A 153 4.02 -16.29 2.76
C ALA A 153 3.17 -16.86 1.60
N ARG A 154 1.91 -16.43 1.49
CA ARG A 154 1.03 -16.79 0.37
C ARG A 154 1.63 -16.42 -1.00
N ALA A 155 2.24 -15.24 -1.12
CA ALA A 155 2.88 -14.81 -2.36
C ALA A 155 4.11 -15.67 -2.68
N ILE A 156 4.94 -15.94 -1.68
CA ILE A 156 6.15 -16.77 -1.79
C ILE A 156 5.80 -18.21 -2.19
N PHE A 157 4.89 -18.87 -1.46
CA PHE A 157 4.52 -20.27 -1.73
C PHE A 157 3.70 -20.43 -3.01
N LYS A 158 2.82 -19.47 -3.33
CA LYS A 158 2.12 -19.45 -4.64
C LYS A 158 3.13 -19.48 -5.79
N LYS A 159 4.23 -18.70 -5.69
CA LYS A 159 5.26 -18.69 -6.71
C LYS A 159 6.00 -20.03 -6.77
N ALA A 160 6.29 -20.66 -5.63
CA ALA A 160 6.92 -21.97 -5.56
C ALA A 160 6.07 -23.05 -6.25
N VAL A 161 4.76 -23.03 -6.07
CA VAL A 161 3.84 -23.94 -6.80
C VAL A 161 3.85 -23.66 -8.30
N LEU A 162 3.78 -22.37 -8.71
CA LEU A 162 3.79 -21.99 -10.12
C LEU A 162 5.09 -22.37 -10.85
N THR A 163 6.21 -22.44 -10.13
CA THR A 163 7.51 -22.88 -10.69
C THR A 163 7.72 -24.38 -10.60
N GLY A 164 6.84 -25.12 -9.91
CA GLY A 164 6.91 -26.57 -9.74
C GLY A 164 7.98 -27.02 -8.72
N VAL A 165 8.37 -26.13 -7.79
CA VAL A 165 9.27 -26.46 -6.67
C VAL A 165 8.54 -27.27 -5.60
N ILE A 166 7.28 -26.95 -5.38
CA ILE A 166 6.36 -27.68 -4.51
C ILE A 166 5.01 -27.87 -5.22
N ASP A 167 4.29 -28.92 -4.84
CA ASP A 167 2.98 -29.23 -5.45
C ASP A 167 1.82 -28.48 -4.75
N VAL A 168 1.95 -28.24 -3.45
CA VAL A 168 0.87 -27.68 -2.62
C VAL A 168 1.36 -26.45 -1.87
N ASP A 169 0.52 -25.39 -1.87
CA ASP A 169 0.77 -24.17 -1.11
C ASP A 169 0.37 -24.36 0.37
N PRO A 170 1.34 -24.50 1.31
CA PRO A 170 1.04 -24.72 2.72
C PRO A 170 0.32 -23.52 3.35
N ALA A 171 0.59 -22.32 2.88
CA ALA A 171 -0.05 -21.12 3.40
C ALA A 171 -1.54 -21.03 3.01
N LYS A 172 -2.00 -21.72 1.97
CA LYS A 172 -3.43 -21.80 1.60
C LYS A 172 -4.24 -22.53 2.66
N ALA A 173 -3.69 -23.58 3.26
CA ALA A 173 -4.36 -24.38 4.28
C ALA A 173 -4.22 -23.79 5.69
N THR A 174 -3.27 -22.88 5.91
CA THR A 174 -3.01 -22.28 7.23
C THR A 174 -4.14 -21.34 7.63
N LYS A 175 -4.76 -21.60 8.77
CA LYS A 175 -5.83 -20.76 9.34
C LYS A 175 -5.24 -19.65 10.20
N ILE A 176 -5.70 -18.42 9.96
CA ILE A 176 -5.36 -17.26 10.79
C ILE A 176 -6.63 -16.77 11.50
N PRO A 177 -6.54 -16.43 12.79
CA PRO A 177 -7.67 -15.87 13.52
C PRO A 177 -8.19 -14.59 12.82
N LYS A 178 -9.53 -14.47 12.76
CA LYS A 178 -10.17 -13.25 12.29
C LYS A 178 -9.86 -12.12 13.28
N THR A 179 -9.42 -10.97 12.79
CA THR A 179 -9.34 -9.75 13.62
C THR A 179 -10.67 -9.03 13.53
N LYS A 180 -11.13 -8.47 14.62
CA LYS A 180 -12.16 -7.42 14.54
C LYS A 180 -11.59 -6.28 13.70
N ASN A 181 -12.40 -5.70 12.82
CA ASN A 181 -11.98 -4.49 12.13
C ASN A 181 -11.71 -3.42 13.20
N LYS A 182 -10.58 -2.70 13.05
CA LYS A 182 -10.33 -1.55 13.91
C LYS A 182 -11.44 -0.53 13.62
N GLU A 183 -12.17 -0.12 14.65
CA GLU A 183 -13.12 0.97 14.52
C GLU A 183 -12.38 2.23 14.12
N LEU A 184 -12.94 2.93 13.13
CA LEU A 184 -12.41 4.21 12.70
C LEU A 184 -12.77 5.27 13.75
N TYR A 185 -11.85 6.18 14.01
CA TYR A 185 -12.11 7.31 14.89
C TYR A 185 -12.45 8.53 14.03
N ILE A 186 -13.64 9.08 14.24
CA ILE A 186 -14.14 10.25 13.54
C ILE A 186 -14.22 11.39 14.57
N PHE A 187 -13.47 12.45 14.32
CA PHE A 187 -13.43 13.59 15.22
C PHE A 187 -14.75 14.37 15.23
N THR A 188 -15.17 14.79 16.41
CA THR A 188 -16.26 15.76 16.59
C THR A 188 -15.81 17.18 16.23
N ASN A 189 -16.74 18.11 16.09
CA ASN A 189 -16.42 19.51 15.79
C ASN A 189 -15.63 20.18 16.93
N GLU A 190 -15.91 19.83 18.17
CA GLU A 190 -15.21 20.31 19.37
C GLU A 190 -13.76 19.81 19.38
N GLU A 191 -13.57 18.50 19.16
CA GLU A 191 -12.23 17.90 19.07
C GLU A 191 -11.41 18.53 17.93
N ILE A 192 -12.02 18.78 16.76
CA ILE A 192 -11.35 19.44 15.63
C ILE A 192 -10.87 20.85 16.03
N ARG A 193 -11.69 21.63 16.74
CA ARG A 193 -11.30 22.97 17.21
C ARG A 193 -10.11 22.89 18.14
N SER A 194 -10.16 22.06 19.17
CA SER A 194 -9.08 21.89 20.13
C SER A 194 -7.79 21.38 19.47
N ILE A 195 -7.91 20.42 18.52
CA ILE A 195 -6.77 19.93 17.72
C ILE A 195 -6.13 21.06 16.93
N LEU A 196 -6.92 21.90 16.24
CA LEU A 196 -6.39 22.99 15.42
C LEU A 196 -5.74 24.09 16.26
N GLU A 197 -6.23 24.38 17.47
CA GLU A 197 -5.62 25.31 18.42
C GLU A 197 -4.23 24.81 18.86
N LEU A 198 -4.13 23.60 19.38
CA LEU A 198 -2.86 23.00 19.77
C LEU A 198 -1.91 22.79 18.57
N ALA A 199 -2.45 22.55 17.38
CA ALA A 199 -1.66 22.42 16.16
C ALA A 199 -0.98 23.75 15.76
N LYS A 200 -1.56 24.90 16.08
CA LYS A 200 -0.92 26.23 15.91
C LYS A 200 0.29 26.37 16.82
N GLU A 201 0.14 26.03 18.08
CA GLU A 201 1.22 26.12 19.09
C GLU A 201 2.39 25.21 18.70
N ARG A 202 2.10 24.04 18.14
CA ARG A 202 3.12 23.06 17.75
C ARG A 202 3.64 23.21 16.31
N GLY A 203 3.23 24.26 15.59
CA GLY A 203 3.69 24.55 14.22
C GLY A 203 3.24 23.56 13.15
N ILE A 204 2.19 22.75 13.42
CA ILE A 204 1.63 21.78 12.46
C ILE A 204 0.21 22.13 12.00
N TYR A 205 -0.25 23.36 12.26
CA TYR A 205 -1.60 23.82 11.93
C TYR A 205 -1.93 23.63 10.45
N LEU A 206 -1.09 24.17 9.55
CA LEU A 206 -1.36 24.12 8.10
C LEU A 206 -1.43 22.68 7.58
N SER A 207 -0.55 21.79 8.07
CA SER A 207 -0.57 20.38 7.67
C SER A 207 -1.81 19.65 8.17
N THR A 208 -2.24 19.94 9.38
CA THR A 208 -3.48 19.39 9.97
C THR A 208 -4.71 19.88 9.24
N LEU A 209 -4.76 21.19 8.93
CA LEU A 209 -5.88 21.81 8.22
C LEU A 209 -6.02 21.28 6.80
N ILE A 210 -4.92 21.19 6.03
CA ILE A 210 -4.95 20.63 4.67
C ILE A 210 -5.38 19.17 4.71
N ALA A 211 -4.82 18.35 5.62
CA ALA A 211 -5.21 16.94 5.76
C ALA A 211 -6.70 16.79 6.07
N LEU A 212 -7.24 17.60 6.97
CA LEU A 212 -8.66 17.59 7.34
C LEU A 212 -9.58 18.02 6.19
N CYS A 213 -9.18 19.00 5.38
CA CYS A 213 -10.01 19.54 4.30
C CYS A 213 -9.89 18.79 2.96
N THR A 214 -8.89 17.92 2.80
CA THR A 214 -8.61 17.24 1.53
C THR A 214 -8.56 15.72 1.64
N GLY A 215 -8.43 15.20 2.85
CA GLY A 215 -8.24 13.78 3.09
C GLY A 215 -6.91 13.23 2.54
N LEU A 216 -5.92 14.05 2.25
CA LEU A 216 -4.60 13.61 1.79
C LEU A 216 -3.94 12.70 2.83
N ASN A 217 -3.24 11.67 2.37
CA ASN A 217 -2.39 10.90 3.27
C ASN A 217 -1.09 11.67 3.59
N ARG A 218 -0.42 11.29 4.69
CA ARG A 218 0.76 12.00 5.18
C ARG A 218 1.89 12.11 4.15
N GLY A 219 2.08 11.09 3.32
CA GLY A 219 3.14 11.08 2.30
C GLY A 219 2.84 12.01 1.13
N GLU A 220 1.59 12.10 0.71
CA GLU A 220 1.13 13.05 -0.30
C GLU A 220 1.21 14.48 0.24
N LEU A 221 0.78 14.68 1.48
CA LEU A 221 0.75 15.97 2.15
C LEU A 221 2.14 16.64 2.20
N VAL A 222 3.16 15.93 2.70
CA VAL A 222 4.51 16.50 2.81
C VAL A 222 5.21 16.67 1.45
N ALA A 223 4.76 15.95 0.42
CA ALA A 223 5.28 16.07 -0.94
C ALA A 223 4.67 17.22 -1.75
N LEU A 224 3.80 18.05 -1.14
CA LEU A 224 3.19 19.19 -1.80
C LEU A 224 4.18 20.33 -2.02
N ARG A 225 4.13 20.90 -3.23
CA ARG A 225 4.83 22.14 -3.58
C ARG A 225 3.81 23.27 -3.76
N TRP A 226 4.27 24.52 -3.61
CA TRP A 226 3.43 25.68 -3.90
C TRP A 226 2.92 25.71 -5.35
N SER A 227 3.69 25.17 -6.28
CA SER A 227 3.30 25.03 -7.70
C SER A 227 2.21 24.00 -7.97
N ASP A 228 1.86 23.17 -6.98
CA ASP A 228 0.77 22.21 -7.12
C ASP A 228 -0.61 22.85 -6.86
N ILE A 229 -0.61 24.09 -6.36
CA ILE A 229 -1.85 24.84 -6.08
C ILE A 229 -1.98 25.98 -7.08
N ASN A 230 -3.06 25.95 -7.84
CA ASN A 230 -3.47 27.10 -8.63
C ASN A 230 -4.32 28.03 -7.73
N PHE A 231 -3.72 29.11 -7.25
CA PHE A 231 -4.36 30.05 -6.32
C PHE A 231 -5.51 30.87 -6.96
N LYS A 232 -5.56 30.95 -8.30
CA LYS A 232 -6.66 31.65 -9.01
C LYS A 232 -7.91 30.76 -9.06
N THR A 233 -7.75 29.49 -9.36
CA THR A 233 -8.87 28.54 -9.50
C THR A 233 -9.16 27.75 -8.23
N GLY A 234 -8.28 27.78 -7.22
CA GLY A 234 -8.40 26.99 -6.00
C GLY A 234 -8.17 25.49 -6.20
N VAL A 235 -7.48 25.08 -7.27
CA VAL A 235 -7.24 23.66 -7.57
C VAL A 235 -5.89 23.23 -7.04
N LEU A 236 -5.89 22.18 -6.23
CA LEU A 236 -4.71 21.43 -5.78
C LEU A 236 -4.55 20.16 -6.63
N THR A 237 -3.38 19.94 -7.22
CA THR A 237 -3.06 18.73 -7.97
C THR A 237 -2.07 17.86 -7.21
N VAL A 238 -2.46 16.63 -6.87
CA VAL A 238 -1.61 15.64 -6.19
C VAL A 238 -0.83 14.85 -7.23
N LYS A 239 0.51 15.03 -7.26
CA LYS A 239 1.39 14.43 -8.29
C LYS A 239 2.45 13.50 -7.71
N ARG A 240 2.77 13.65 -6.44
CA ARG A 240 3.93 13.04 -5.80
C ARG A 240 3.59 12.49 -4.42
N VAL A 241 4.44 11.61 -3.94
CA VAL A 241 4.37 11.05 -2.59
C VAL A 241 5.78 10.99 -2.00
N PHE A 242 5.86 11.26 -0.70
CA PHE A 242 7.07 11.01 0.08
C PHE A 242 7.20 9.51 0.31
N SER A 243 8.36 8.98 -0.01
CA SER A 243 8.78 7.62 0.25
C SER A 243 10.09 7.65 1.04
N CYS A 244 10.42 6.56 1.70
CA CYS A 244 11.70 6.40 2.38
C CYS A 244 12.30 5.08 1.90
N THR A 245 13.39 5.17 1.15
CA THR A 245 14.08 4.04 0.54
C THR A 245 15.46 3.91 1.20
N ASP A 246 15.78 2.76 1.77
CA ASP A 246 17.04 2.51 2.51
C ASP A 246 17.33 3.53 3.64
N GLY A 247 16.29 4.09 4.25
CA GLY A 247 16.42 5.14 5.26
C GLY A 247 16.52 6.55 4.68
N GLU A 248 16.74 6.68 3.37
CA GLU A 248 16.82 7.97 2.68
C GLU A 248 15.44 8.46 2.23
N PRO A 249 15.11 9.73 2.50
CA PRO A 249 13.88 10.33 2.02
C PRO A 249 13.92 10.53 0.50
N GLU A 250 12.91 10.01 -0.17
CA GLU A 250 12.72 10.11 -1.61
C GLU A 250 11.36 10.71 -1.94
N ILE A 251 11.30 11.56 -2.96
CA ILE A 251 10.05 12.04 -3.54
C ILE A 251 9.82 11.31 -4.85
N ALA A 252 8.90 10.37 -4.81
CA ALA A 252 8.51 9.60 -5.97
C ALA A 252 7.26 10.19 -6.64
N PRO A 253 7.14 10.11 -7.98
CA PRO A 253 5.86 10.32 -8.63
C PRO A 253 4.87 9.26 -8.17
N LEU A 254 3.57 9.58 -8.22
CA LEU A 254 2.55 8.58 -7.96
C LEU A 254 2.66 7.46 -9.00
N GLN A 255 2.78 6.22 -8.54
CA GLN A 255 3.09 5.03 -9.37
C GLN A 255 2.06 4.72 -10.46
N ARG A 256 0.86 5.27 -10.34
CA ARG A 256 -0.22 5.14 -11.32
C ARG A 256 -0.75 6.51 -11.66
N GLU A 257 -0.88 6.83 -12.94
CA GLU A 257 -1.53 8.06 -13.39
C GLU A 257 -2.94 8.22 -12.80
N SER A 258 -3.65 7.11 -12.60
CA SER A 258 -4.98 7.10 -11.96
C SER A 258 -5.01 7.59 -10.51
N LEU A 259 -3.83 7.69 -9.84
CA LEU A 259 -3.72 8.24 -8.50
C LEU A 259 -3.44 9.77 -8.53
N GLN A 260 -2.99 10.30 -9.67
CA GLN A 260 -2.90 11.74 -9.88
C GLN A 260 -4.31 12.29 -9.95
N ARG A 261 -4.56 13.32 -9.16
CA ARG A 261 -5.90 13.88 -9.04
C ARG A 261 -5.85 15.35 -8.71
N SER A 262 -6.92 16.04 -9.09
CA SER A 262 -7.14 17.44 -8.79
C SER A 262 -8.28 17.59 -7.78
N ILE A 263 -8.04 18.36 -6.73
CA ILE A 263 -8.98 18.62 -5.65
C ILE A 263 -9.29 20.11 -5.62
N HIS A 264 -10.57 20.48 -5.69
CA HIS A 264 -11.00 21.85 -5.48
C HIS A 264 -10.98 22.18 -3.99
N LEU A 265 -10.16 23.14 -3.61
CA LEU A 265 -10.04 23.61 -2.23
C LEU A 265 -11.11 24.64 -1.90
N PRO A 266 -11.64 24.65 -0.67
CA PRO A 266 -12.48 25.73 -0.17
C PRO A 266 -11.74 27.08 -0.26
N LYS A 267 -12.45 28.15 -0.60
CA LYS A 267 -11.87 29.51 -0.74
C LYS A 267 -11.15 29.97 0.53
N SER A 268 -11.71 29.65 1.70
CA SER A 268 -11.09 29.93 3.00
C SER A 268 -9.74 29.25 3.17
N LEU A 269 -9.64 27.97 2.79
CA LEU A 269 -8.39 27.22 2.84
C LEU A 269 -7.34 27.79 1.85
N VAL A 270 -7.76 28.15 0.62
CA VAL A 270 -6.85 28.78 -0.37
C VAL A 270 -6.27 30.09 0.18
N LYS A 271 -7.10 30.93 0.84
CA LYS A 271 -6.65 32.17 1.46
C LYS A 271 -5.64 31.90 2.58
N GLU A 272 -5.92 30.92 3.43
CA GLU A 272 -5.03 30.51 4.51
C GLU A 272 -3.68 30.03 3.97
N ILE A 273 -3.67 29.10 3.03
CA ILE A 273 -2.44 28.59 2.38
C ILE A 273 -1.64 29.71 1.72
N HIS A 274 -2.34 30.68 1.08
CA HIS A 274 -1.68 31.82 0.44
C HIS A 274 -0.95 32.72 1.43
N THR A 275 -1.46 32.87 2.66
CA THR A 275 -0.78 33.60 3.73
C THR A 275 0.55 32.95 4.11
N TYR A 276 0.56 31.63 4.26
CA TYR A 276 1.80 30.89 4.54
C TYR A 276 2.79 30.95 3.36
N LYS A 277 2.30 30.92 2.12
CA LYS A 277 3.17 31.05 0.95
C LYS A 277 3.98 32.33 0.94
N LYS A 278 3.39 33.47 1.34
CA LYS A 278 4.06 34.78 1.38
C LYS A 278 5.25 34.80 2.35
N GLN A 279 5.24 33.93 3.35
CA GLN A 279 6.28 33.82 4.37
C GLN A 279 7.31 32.74 4.08
N SER A 280 7.13 31.95 3.00
CA SER A 280 7.97 30.81 2.68
C SER A 280 8.96 31.10 1.56
N ASN A 281 10.22 30.76 1.79
CA ASN A 281 11.30 30.80 0.79
C ASN A 281 11.60 29.42 0.16
N SER A 282 10.84 28.38 0.52
CA SER A 282 10.98 27.03 0.00
C SER A 282 10.07 26.76 -1.18
N LEU A 283 10.43 25.82 -2.04
CA LEU A 283 9.54 25.24 -3.04
C LEU A 283 8.43 24.37 -2.41
N TRP A 284 8.71 23.81 -1.23
CA TRP A 284 7.82 22.90 -0.51
C TRP A 284 6.88 23.67 0.40
N ILE A 285 5.63 23.21 0.51
CA ILE A 285 4.69 23.73 1.50
C ILE A 285 5.15 23.37 2.92
N PHE A 286 5.75 22.18 3.06
CA PHE A 286 6.29 21.67 4.32
C PHE A 286 7.77 21.34 4.16
N PRO A 287 8.67 22.34 4.22
CA PRO A 287 10.10 22.11 4.10
C PRO A 287 10.67 21.43 5.35
N SER A 288 11.80 20.75 5.16
CA SER A 288 12.58 20.24 6.28
C SER A 288 13.26 21.38 7.03
N PHE A 289 13.25 21.31 8.36
CA PHE A 289 13.97 22.27 9.20
C PHE A 289 15.49 22.26 8.96
N ARG A 290 16.05 21.08 8.64
CA ARG A 290 17.51 20.93 8.40
C ARG A 290 17.93 21.33 6.98
N ASN A 291 17.03 21.22 6.00
CA ASN A 291 17.32 21.54 4.61
C ASN A 291 16.03 22.00 3.92
N ILE A 292 15.95 23.31 3.67
CA ILE A 292 14.78 23.97 3.08
C ILE A 292 14.46 23.48 1.64
N ASP A 293 15.45 22.90 0.94
CA ASP A 293 15.27 22.37 -0.40
C ASP A 293 14.68 20.96 -0.42
N ARG A 294 14.50 20.36 0.75
CA ARG A 294 13.86 19.05 0.94
C ARG A 294 12.55 19.17 1.72
N PRO A 295 11.58 18.30 1.46
CA PRO A 295 10.36 18.26 2.28
C PRO A 295 10.66 17.71 3.67
N CYS A 296 9.83 18.06 4.63
CA CYS A 296 9.94 17.50 5.99
C CYS A 296 9.65 16.00 6.02
N ASN A 297 10.22 15.34 7.04
CA ASN A 297 9.88 13.94 7.29
C ASN A 297 8.44 13.86 7.85
N PRO A 298 7.54 13.06 7.23
CA PRO A 298 6.16 12.92 7.70
C PRO A 298 6.04 12.37 9.13
N ASN A 299 7.09 11.71 9.65
CA ASN A 299 7.08 11.20 11.02
C ASN A 299 7.09 12.34 12.05
N GLY A 300 7.74 13.47 11.76
CA GLY A 300 7.73 14.64 12.65
C GLY A 300 6.31 15.20 12.85
N ILE A 301 5.57 15.39 11.75
CA ILE A 301 4.16 15.83 11.80
C ILE A 301 3.30 14.84 12.58
N THR A 302 3.45 13.53 12.30
CA THR A 302 2.64 12.52 12.99
C THR A 302 2.99 12.36 14.45
N GLN A 303 4.24 12.60 14.85
CA GLN A 303 4.64 12.57 16.26
C GLN A 303 4.06 13.77 17.01
N ASN A 304 4.20 14.99 16.50
CA ASN A 304 3.60 16.17 17.11
C ASN A 304 2.07 16.04 17.20
N PHE A 305 1.44 15.48 16.17
CA PHE A 305 -0.01 15.22 16.18
C PHE A 305 -0.39 14.17 17.24
N LYS A 306 0.42 13.13 17.43
CA LYS A 306 0.21 12.11 18.47
C LYS A 306 0.29 12.73 19.88
N GLU A 307 1.16 13.70 20.07
CA GLU A 307 1.26 14.42 21.36
C GLU A 307 0.02 15.28 21.62
N ILE A 308 -0.50 15.98 20.60
CA ILE A 308 -1.80 16.69 20.70
C ILE A 308 -2.91 15.73 21.10
N LEU A 309 -3.00 14.57 20.43
CA LEU A 309 -4.02 13.57 20.75
C LEU A 309 -3.90 13.04 22.19
N ARG A 310 -2.67 12.88 22.70
CA ARG A 310 -2.44 12.46 24.07
C ARG A 310 -2.87 13.53 25.07
N GLU A 311 -2.56 14.78 24.81
CA GLU A 311 -2.96 15.93 25.64
C GLU A 311 -4.49 16.09 25.72
N LEU A 312 -5.19 15.79 24.64
CA LEU A 312 -6.66 15.80 24.58
C LEU A 312 -7.32 14.49 25.05
N GLY A 313 -6.57 13.48 25.49
CA GLY A 313 -7.13 12.17 25.86
C GLY A 313 -7.68 11.35 24.69
N LEU A 314 -7.27 11.66 23.45
CA LEU A 314 -7.76 11.04 22.21
C LEU A 314 -6.82 9.95 21.67
N GLU A 315 -6.23 9.16 22.53
CA GLU A 315 -5.15 8.19 22.18
C GLU A 315 -5.59 7.10 21.18
N ARG A 316 -6.90 6.87 21.03
CA ARG A 316 -7.45 5.91 20.05
C ARG A 316 -7.36 6.42 18.62
N ALA A 317 -7.27 7.75 18.44
CA ALA A 317 -7.15 8.41 17.15
C ALA A 317 -5.71 8.40 16.63
N THR A 318 -5.54 8.74 15.36
CA THR A 318 -4.25 8.86 14.69
C THR A 318 -4.31 9.99 13.67
N PHE A 319 -3.18 10.39 13.09
CA PHE A 319 -3.18 11.37 12.00
C PHE A 319 -4.08 10.94 10.81
N SER A 320 -4.19 9.64 10.54
CA SER A 320 -5.11 9.13 9.51
C SER A 320 -6.57 9.37 9.84
N SER A 321 -6.93 9.57 11.11
CA SER A 321 -8.30 9.88 11.53
C SER A 321 -8.81 11.23 10.97
N LEU A 322 -7.90 12.15 10.61
CA LEU A 322 -8.25 13.37 9.87
C LEU A 322 -8.86 13.05 8.50
N ARG A 323 -8.23 12.11 7.78
CA ARG A 323 -8.73 11.62 6.48
C ARG A 323 -10.05 10.86 6.63
N ASP A 324 -10.18 10.04 7.67
CA ASP A 324 -11.40 9.29 7.94
C ASP A 324 -12.55 10.25 8.28
N THR A 325 -12.27 11.30 9.07
CA THR A 325 -13.22 12.36 9.40
C THR A 325 -13.66 13.14 8.14
N PHE A 326 -12.70 13.55 7.29
CA PHE A 326 -13.02 14.17 6.00
C PHE A 326 -13.94 13.29 5.16
N ALA A 327 -13.64 12.00 5.05
CA ALA A 327 -14.40 11.09 4.22
C ALA A 327 -15.84 10.91 4.71
N VAL A 328 -16.05 10.75 6.02
CA VAL A 328 -17.38 10.62 6.62
C VAL A 328 -18.17 11.92 6.51
N GLN A 329 -17.53 13.07 6.78
CA GLN A 329 -18.17 14.37 6.64
C GLN A 329 -18.57 14.65 5.19
N ALA A 330 -17.70 14.35 4.22
CA ALA A 330 -17.99 14.51 2.79
C ALA A 330 -19.23 13.70 2.38
N LEU A 331 -19.31 12.43 2.79
CA LEU A 331 -20.47 11.57 2.52
C LEU A 331 -21.75 12.09 3.22
N ASN A 332 -21.65 12.53 4.49
CA ASN A 332 -22.79 13.08 5.22
C ASN A 332 -23.35 14.36 4.59
N HIS A 333 -22.49 15.14 3.89
CA HIS A 333 -22.88 16.33 3.13
C HIS A 333 -23.25 16.03 1.67
N GLY A 334 -23.42 14.76 1.29
CA GLY A 334 -23.99 14.37 0.01
C GLY A 334 -22.98 14.18 -1.14
N ILE A 335 -21.68 14.20 -0.86
CA ILE A 335 -20.69 13.81 -1.88
C ILE A 335 -20.86 12.31 -2.17
N ASP A 336 -21.00 11.97 -3.45
CA ASP A 336 -21.16 10.58 -3.84
C ASP A 336 -19.86 9.76 -3.65
N VAL A 337 -20.01 8.44 -3.48
CA VAL A 337 -18.90 7.54 -3.16
C VAL A 337 -17.83 7.48 -4.25
N LYS A 338 -18.22 7.66 -5.52
CA LYS A 338 -17.28 7.64 -6.66
C LYS A 338 -16.39 8.89 -6.64
N THR A 339 -17.00 10.06 -6.46
CA THR A 339 -16.29 11.33 -6.31
C THR A 339 -15.38 11.30 -5.08
N LEU A 340 -15.86 10.82 -3.93
CA LEU A 340 -15.02 10.68 -2.74
C LEU A 340 -13.85 9.70 -2.99
N SER A 341 -14.07 8.59 -3.67
CA SER A 341 -13.02 7.65 -4.04
C SER A 341 -11.93 8.31 -4.88
N TYR A 342 -12.30 9.15 -5.83
CA TYR A 342 -11.38 9.95 -6.65
C TYR A 342 -10.60 10.95 -5.78
N VAL A 343 -11.28 11.76 -4.97
CA VAL A 343 -10.63 12.78 -4.09
C VAL A 343 -9.64 12.13 -3.14
N LEU A 344 -9.98 10.99 -2.56
CA LEU A 344 -9.10 10.24 -1.66
C LEU A 344 -7.95 9.50 -2.41
N GLY A 345 -8.02 9.34 -3.73
CA GLY A 345 -7.03 8.56 -4.48
C GLY A 345 -7.09 7.06 -4.21
N HIS A 346 -8.29 6.54 -3.97
CA HIS A 346 -8.48 5.08 -3.86
C HIS A 346 -8.53 4.43 -5.25
N SER A 347 -7.83 3.30 -5.40
CA SER A 347 -7.84 2.53 -6.66
C SER A 347 -9.18 1.86 -6.98
N SER A 348 -10.10 1.79 -6.00
CA SER A 348 -11.45 1.25 -6.18
C SER A 348 -12.45 1.84 -5.20
N VAL A 349 -13.67 2.05 -5.69
CA VAL A 349 -14.82 2.51 -4.90
C VAL A 349 -15.16 1.55 -3.76
N ARG A 350 -14.92 0.23 -3.95
CA ARG A 350 -15.20 -0.80 -2.93
C ARG A 350 -14.51 -0.52 -1.59
N GLY A 351 -13.30 0.07 -1.62
CA GLY A 351 -12.56 0.43 -0.40
C GLY A 351 -13.30 1.49 0.41
N VAL A 352 -13.80 2.53 -0.24
CA VAL A 352 -14.58 3.62 0.37
C VAL A 352 -15.92 3.12 0.91
N VAL A 353 -16.64 2.34 0.09
CA VAL A 353 -17.93 1.72 0.51
C VAL A 353 -17.74 0.90 1.79
N ARG A 354 -16.75 0.02 1.81
CA ARG A 354 -16.52 -0.86 2.95
C ARG A 354 -16.09 -0.12 4.22
N ALA A 355 -15.29 0.95 4.07
CA ALA A 355 -14.73 1.67 5.21
C ALA A 355 -15.71 2.68 5.81
N TYR A 356 -16.38 3.48 4.98
CA TYR A 356 -17.06 4.70 5.44
C TYR A 356 -18.59 4.63 5.36
N VAL A 357 -19.18 3.91 4.39
CA VAL A 357 -20.64 3.84 4.27
C VAL A 357 -21.33 3.28 5.52
N PRO A 358 -20.79 2.29 6.25
CA PRO A 358 -21.38 1.81 7.49
C PRO A 358 -21.49 2.86 8.62
N LEU A 359 -20.68 3.94 8.53
CA LEU A 359 -20.65 5.02 9.53
C LEU A 359 -21.66 6.15 9.24
N MET A 360 -22.38 6.07 8.13
CA MET A 360 -23.33 7.10 7.71
C MET A 360 -24.72 6.86 8.34
N ASP A 361 -24.94 7.36 9.54
CA ASP A 361 -26.25 7.22 10.22
C ASP A 361 -27.39 7.94 9.52
N LYS A 362 -27.10 9.04 8.81
CA LYS A 362 -28.09 9.83 8.08
C LYS A 362 -28.72 9.03 6.94
N HIS A 363 -27.93 8.27 6.18
CA HIS A 363 -28.46 7.45 5.08
C HIS A 363 -29.37 6.32 5.50
N LYS A 364 -29.13 5.72 6.66
CA LYS A 364 -30.03 4.68 7.19
C LYS A 364 -31.40 5.25 7.50
N ARG A 365 -31.46 6.44 8.11
CA ARG A 365 -32.72 7.14 8.41
C ARG A 365 -33.41 7.68 7.16
N GLU A 366 -32.65 8.23 6.20
CA GLU A 366 -33.20 8.68 4.91
C GLU A 366 -33.70 7.52 4.06
N ALA A 367 -32.98 6.40 4.02
CA ALA A 367 -33.45 5.19 3.34
C ALA A 367 -34.74 4.67 3.98
N ALA A 368 -34.83 4.62 5.31
CA ALA A 368 -36.06 4.21 6.02
C ALA A 368 -37.22 5.15 5.66
N ARG A 369 -37.02 6.47 5.68
CA ARG A 369 -38.06 7.45 5.29
C ARG A 369 -38.50 7.32 3.83
N LYS A 370 -37.56 7.10 2.91
CA LYS A 370 -37.89 6.89 1.48
C LYS A 370 -38.65 5.59 1.28
N ILE A 371 -38.30 4.52 1.99
CA ILE A 371 -39.02 3.26 1.95
C ILE A 371 -40.42 3.45 2.52
N GLU A 372 -40.56 4.15 3.67
CA GLU A 372 -41.85 4.45 4.27
C GLU A 372 -42.73 5.28 3.32
N SER A 373 -42.20 6.36 2.72
CA SER A 373 -42.92 7.17 1.73
C SER A 373 -43.36 6.32 0.52
N ALA A 374 -42.48 5.50 -0.05
CA ALA A 374 -42.82 4.63 -1.17
C ALA A 374 -43.89 3.59 -0.82
N MET A 375 -43.87 3.05 0.43
CA MET A 375 -44.89 2.12 0.91
C MET A 375 -46.24 2.82 1.11
N LEU A 376 -46.26 4.03 1.69
CA LEU A 376 -47.47 4.84 1.84
C LEU A 376 -48.09 5.19 0.49
N ASP A 377 -47.27 5.54 -0.53
CA ASP A 377 -47.74 5.82 -1.88
C ASP A 377 -48.35 4.57 -2.56
N LEU A 378 -47.80 3.39 -2.31
CA LEU A 378 -48.36 2.13 -2.81
C LEU A 378 -49.70 1.79 -2.12
N LEU A 379 -49.76 1.91 -0.79
CA LEU A 379 -50.98 1.64 -0.02
C LEU A 379 -52.11 2.64 -0.31
N SER A 380 -51.79 3.89 -0.58
CA SER A 380 -52.77 4.92 -0.95
C SER A 380 -53.37 4.71 -2.36
N ARG A 381 -52.67 3.97 -3.24
CA ARG A 381 -53.18 3.58 -4.59
C ARG A 381 -54.09 2.35 -4.56
N GLU A 382 -53.96 1.48 -3.57
CA GLU A 382 -54.82 0.30 -3.43
C GLU A 382 -56.13 0.57 -2.67
N LEU A 383 -56.21 1.76 -1.99
CA LEU A 383 -57.42 2.15 -1.23
C LEU A 383 -58.32 3.16 -1.98
N LYS A 384 -58.03 3.40 -3.31
CA LYS A 384 -58.90 4.12 -4.23
C LYS A 384 -59.38 3.15 -5.33
#